data_676e218abf1881426debe5657ecbac49
#
_entry.id   676e218abf1881426debe5657ecbac49
#
_cell.length_a   1.000
_cell.length_b   1.000
_cell.length_c   1.000
_cell.angle_alpha   90.00
_cell.angle_beta   90.00
_cell.angle_gamma   90.00
#
_symmetry.space_group_name_H-M   'P 1'
#
loop_
_entity.id
_entity.type
_entity.pdbx_description
1 polymer ?
#
loop_
_entity_poly.entity_id
_entity_poly.type
_entity_poly.pdbx_seq_one_letter_code
_entity_poly.pdbx_strand_id
1 'polypeptide(L)'
;MKLSTLSKRVVAPLAASFTLLSGPAFAKSDLLDKSYAIGVNAAAQCYADKGYINNYEVNGYTKDVLYQNGYGHMYAWLNTSNGEKAVSILKGHLNSECRLGKKDGVKAINKAYKYL
;
A
#
# COMPACT_ATOMS: atom_id res chain seq x y z
N MET A 1 2.96 -17.12 -11.28
CA MET A 1 4.18 -17.55 -10.56
C MET A 1 5.02 -16.35 -10.12
N LYS A 2 5.45 -15.51 -11.05
CA LYS A 2 6.25 -14.33 -10.70
C LYS A 2 5.52 -13.34 -9.81
N LEU A 3 4.23 -13.14 -10.04
CA LEU A 3 3.43 -12.24 -9.20
C LEU A 3 3.34 -12.74 -7.77
N SER A 4 3.23 -14.04 -7.59
CA SER A 4 3.18 -14.62 -6.25
C SER A 4 4.47 -14.35 -5.47
N THR A 5 5.61 -14.47 -6.14
CA THR A 5 6.91 -14.18 -5.54
C THR A 5 7.05 -12.69 -5.22
N LEU A 6 6.61 -11.84 -6.15
CA LEU A 6 6.62 -10.39 -5.92
C LEU A 6 5.70 -10.00 -4.77
N SER A 7 4.52 -10.63 -4.69
CA SER A 7 3.59 -10.36 -3.60
C SER A 7 4.23 -10.59 -2.25
N LYS A 8 4.95 -11.70 -2.10
CA LYS A 8 5.63 -12.01 -0.83
C LYS A 8 6.70 -10.98 -0.50
N ARG A 9 7.43 -10.50 -1.50
CA ARG A 9 8.47 -9.51 -1.30
C ARG A 9 7.94 -8.13 -0.98
N VAL A 10 6.82 -7.77 -1.60
CA VAL A 10 6.21 -6.44 -1.41
C VAL A 10 5.47 -6.38 -0.09
N VAL A 11 4.66 -7.40 0.19
CA VAL A 11 3.77 -7.38 1.35
C VAL A 11 4.55 -7.36 2.66
N ALA A 12 5.58 -8.21 2.79
CA ALA A 12 6.31 -8.31 4.04
C ALA A 12 6.96 -6.97 4.47
N PRO A 13 7.71 -6.26 3.60
CA PRO A 13 8.29 -4.97 3.98
C PRO A 13 7.25 -3.91 4.28
N LEU A 14 6.17 -3.87 3.49
CA LEU A 14 5.11 -2.89 3.70
C LEU A 14 4.37 -3.15 5.01
N ALA A 15 4.04 -4.41 5.27
CA ALA A 15 3.37 -4.78 6.51
C ALA A 15 4.21 -4.41 7.73
N ALA A 16 5.52 -4.63 7.67
CA ALA A 16 6.42 -4.26 8.76
C ALA A 16 6.43 -2.75 8.98
N SER A 17 6.47 -1.96 7.89
CA SER A 17 6.46 -0.50 7.99
C SER A 17 5.18 0.01 8.64
N PHE A 18 4.05 -0.51 8.24
CA PHE A 18 2.77 -0.09 8.80
C PHE A 18 2.52 -0.63 10.19
N THR A 19 3.09 -1.77 10.53
CA THR A 19 3.01 -2.31 11.87
C THR A 19 3.68 -1.36 12.88
N LEU A 20 4.78 -0.73 12.49
CA LEU A 20 5.44 0.26 13.33
C LEU A 20 4.57 1.48 13.59
N LEU A 21 3.69 1.83 12.65
CA LEU A 21 2.78 2.96 12.79
C LEU A 21 1.51 2.60 13.53
N SER A 22 1.15 1.32 13.56
CA SER A 22 -0.17 0.92 14.03
C SER A 22 -0.36 1.06 15.54
N GLY A 23 0.52 0.53 16.36
CA GLY A 23 0.34 0.57 17.80
C GLY A 23 -1.02 0.08 18.26
N PRO A 24 -1.26 -0.01 19.57
CA PRO A 24 -2.56 -0.46 20.07
C PRO A 24 -3.73 0.45 19.69
N ALA A 25 -3.48 1.76 19.56
CA ALA A 25 -4.51 2.72 19.21
C ALA A 25 -5.11 2.49 17.83
N PHE A 26 -4.35 1.88 16.93
CA PHE A 26 -4.78 1.66 15.54
C PHE A 26 -5.27 0.24 15.28
N ALA A 27 -5.15 -0.65 16.25
CA ALA A 27 -5.42 -2.08 16.05
C ALA A 27 -6.83 -2.38 15.56
N LYS A 28 -7.81 -1.55 15.91
CA LYS A 28 -9.21 -1.71 15.52
C LYS A 28 -9.66 -0.62 14.56
N SER A 29 -8.73 0.13 14.03
CA SER A 29 -9.03 1.32 13.25
C SER A 29 -9.10 1.00 11.77
N ASP A 30 -10.10 1.56 11.11
CA ASP A 30 -10.19 1.66 9.68
C ASP A 30 -8.92 2.30 9.10
N LEU A 31 -8.29 3.15 9.88
CA LEU A 31 -7.06 3.84 9.49
C LEU A 31 -5.93 2.85 9.18
N LEU A 32 -5.78 1.81 9.99
CA LEU A 32 -4.76 0.79 9.74
C LEU A 32 -5.04 0.04 8.44
N ASP A 33 -6.29 -0.36 8.24
CA ASP A 33 -6.68 -1.08 7.03
C ASP A 33 -6.47 -0.22 5.78
N LYS A 34 -6.87 1.04 5.84
CA LYS A 34 -6.68 1.96 4.74
C LYS A 34 -5.20 2.23 4.46
N SER A 35 -4.41 2.39 5.51
CA SER A 35 -2.96 2.61 5.37
C SER A 35 -2.28 1.42 4.70
N TYR A 36 -2.66 0.21 5.08
CA TYR A 36 -2.14 -1.00 4.42
C TYR A 36 -2.53 -1.02 2.94
N ALA A 37 -3.80 -0.75 2.65
CA ALA A 37 -4.31 -0.79 1.29
C ALA A 37 -3.60 0.21 0.36
N ILE A 38 -3.41 1.45 0.82
CA ILE A 38 -2.72 2.45 0.00
C ILE A 38 -1.25 2.08 -0.20
N GLY A 39 -0.64 1.46 0.80
CA GLY A 39 0.74 0.98 0.69
C GLY A 39 0.89 -0.08 -0.39
N VAL A 40 -0.01 -1.05 -0.41
CA VAL A 40 0.00 -2.12 -1.41
C VAL A 40 -0.19 -1.56 -2.80
N ASN A 41 -1.18 -0.69 -2.99
CA ASN A 41 -1.47 -0.13 -4.30
C ASN A 41 -0.35 0.80 -4.79
N ALA A 42 0.20 1.63 -3.92
CA ALA A 42 1.32 2.50 -4.27
C ALA A 42 2.54 1.69 -4.70
N ALA A 43 2.84 0.62 -3.99
CA ALA A 43 3.95 -0.27 -4.36
C ALA A 43 3.69 -0.95 -5.71
N ALA A 44 2.47 -1.41 -5.96
CA ALA A 44 2.12 -2.02 -7.24
C ALA A 44 2.31 -1.04 -8.39
N GLN A 45 1.88 0.20 -8.23
CA GLN A 45 2.08 1.24 -9.25
C GLN A 45 3.57 1.53 -9.47
N CYS A 46 4.33 1.56 -8.39
CA CYS A 46 5.78 1.76 -8.48
C CYS A 46 6.45 0.62 -9.25
N TYR A 47 6.05 -0.63 -8.99
CA TYR A 47 6.56 -1.77 -9.73
C TYR A 47 6.22 -1.70 -11.22
N ALA A 48 5.02 -1.22 -11.55
CA ALA A 48 4.63 -1.02 -12.94
C ALA A 48 5.50 0.05 -13.61
N ASP A 49 5.75 1.14 -12.90
CA ASP A 49 6.61 2.22 -13.41
C ASP A 49 8.03 1.72 -13.69
N LYS A 50 8.50 0.73 -12.94
CA LYS A 50 9.83 0.15 -13.13
C LYS A 50 9.84 -1.02 -14.12
N GLY A 51 8.68 -1.37 -14.67
CA GLY A 51 8.58 -2.43 -15.65
C GLY A 51 8.57 -3.84 -15.06
N TYR A 52 8.43 -3.99 -13.76
CA TYR A 52 8.37 -5.30 -13.12
C TYR A 52 7.03 -6.00 -13.33
N ILE A 53 5.97 -5.21 -13.49
CA ILE A 53 4.63 -5.68 -13.88
C ILE A 53 4.09 -4.71 -14.91
N ASN A 54 3.07 -5.12 -15.65
CA ASN A 54 2.40 -4.24 -16.60
C ASN A 54 1.38 -3.34 -15.90
N ASN A 55 1.12 -2.18 -16.48
CA ASN A 55 0.15 -1.24 -15.91
C ASN A 55 -1.22 -1.88 -15.70
N TYR A 56 -1.65 -2.73 -16.63
CA TYR A 56 -2.96 -3.39 -16.51
C TYR A 56 -3.00 -4.48 -15.43
N GLU A 57 -1.84 -4.87 -14.90
CA GLU A 57 -1.75 -5.86 -13.82
C GLU A 57 -1.84 -5.24 -12.43
N VAL A 58 -1.74 -3.90 -12.33
CA VAL A 58 -1.68 -3.22 -11.03
C VAL A 58 -2.90 -3.53 -10.18
N ASN A 59 -4.10 -3.44 -10.75
CA ASN A 59 -5.32 -3.67 -9.99
C ASN A 59 -5.46 -5.13 -9.56
N GLY A 60 -5.16 -6.06 -10.44
CA GLY A 60 -5.18 -7.49 -10.10
C GLY A 60 -4.18 -7.84 -9.01
N TYR A 61 -2.97 -7.32 -9.13
CA TYR A 61 -1.93 -7.51 -8.14
C TYR A 61 -2.36 -6.97 -6.77
N THR A 62 -2.86 -5.74 -6.75
CA THR A 62 -3.33 -5.10 -5.51
C THR A 62 -4.44 -5.92 -4.87
N LYS A 63 -5.42 -6.32 -5.67
CA LYS A 63 -6.55 -7.11 -5.20
C LYS A 63 -6.10 -8.43 -4.58
N ASP A 64 -5.22 -9.15 -5.28
CA ASP A 64 -4.72 -10.43 -4.80
C ASP A 64 -3.98 -10.29 -3.47
N VAL A 65 -3.10 -9.31 -3.36
CA VAL A 65 -2.34 -9.09 -2.13
C VAL A 65 -3.27 -8.74 -0.98
N LEU A 66 -4.25 -7.87 -1.21
CA LEU A 66 -5.19 -7.48 -0.17
C LEU A 66 -6.01 -8.67 0.31
N TYR A 67 -6.56 -9.45 -0.62
CA TYR A 67 -7.37 -10.62 -0.25
C TYR A 67 -6.56 -11.68 0.48
N GLN A 68 -5.33 -11.92 0.05
CA GLN A 68 -4.46 -12.91 0.70
C GLN A 68 -4.12 -12.53 2.15
N ASN A 69 -4.18 -11.25 2.48
CA ASN A 69 -3.77 -10.76 3.78
C ASN A 69 -4.95 -10.24 4.62
N GLY A 70 -6.17 -10.53 4.22
CA GLY A 70 -7.35 -10.19 5.01
C GLY A 70 -7.85 -8.75 4.84
N TYR A 71 -7.38 -8.04 3.82
CA TYR A 71 -7.74 -6.66 3.57
C TYR A 71 -8.54 -6.47 2.30
N GLY A 72 -9.13 -7.54 1.77
CA GLY A 72 -9.89 -7.47 0.51
C GLY A 72 -11.03 -6.45 0.54
N HIS A 73 -11.61 -6.25 1.71
CA HIS A 73 -12.69 -5.27 1.89
C HIS A 73 -12.25 -3.83 1.62
N MET A 74 -10.95 -3.56 1.60
CA MET A 74 -10.44 -2.22 1.30
C MET A 74 -10.29 -1.94 -0.20
N TYR A 75 -10.40 -2.95 -1.04
CA TYR A 75 -10.17 -2.76 -2.47
C TYR A 75 -11.14 -1.74 -3.08
N ALA A 76 -12.41 -1.82 -2.74
CA ALA A 76 -13.40 -0.86 -3.24
C ALA A 76 -13.07 0.57 -2.81
N TRP A 77 -12.62 0.75 -1.58
CA TRP A 77 -12.25 2.08 -1.07
C TRP A 77 -11.08 2.68 -1.86
N LEU A 78 -10.14 1.86 -2.30
CA LEU A 78 -9.01 2.36 -3.11
C LEU A 78 -9.46 3.05 -4.40
N ASN A 79 -10.62 2.67 -4.91
CA ASN A 79 -11.15 3.24 -6.15
C ASN A 79 -11.98 4.51 -5.92
N THR A 80 -12.06 4.97 -4.68
CA THR A 80 -12.69 6.26 -4.37
C THR A 80 -11.70 7.40 -4.61
N SER A 81 -12.21 8.62 -4.72
CA SER A 81 -11.36 9.80 -4.87
C SER A 81 -10.35 9.92 -3.73
N ASN A 82 -10.80 9.69 -2.49
CA ASN A 82 -9.91 9.77 -1.33
C ASN A 82 -8.84 8.68 -1.37
N GLY A 83 -9.21 7.46 -1.73
CA GLY A 83 -8.26 6.37 -1.87
C GLY A 83 -7.19 6.68 -2.90
N GLU A 84 -7.59 7.18 -4.05
CA GLU A 84 -6.66 7.55 -5.11
C GLU A 84 -5.69 8.66 -4.70
N LYS A 85 -6.20 9.67 -4.01
CA LYS A 85 -5.36 10.76 -3.51
C LYS A 85 -4.34 10.27 -2.48
N ALA A 86 -4.78 9.43 -1.57
CA ALA A 86 -3.90 8.85 -0.56
C ALA A 86 -2.80 8.00 -1.19
N VAL A 87 -3.14 7.17 -2.18
CA VAL A 87 -2.17 6.36 -2.91
C VAL A 87 -1.14 7.24 -3.61
N SER A 88 -1.59 8.30 -4.26
CA SER A 88 -0.70 9.21 -4.97
C SER A 88 0.32 9.86 -4.03
N ILE A 89 -0.14 10.28 -2.85
CA ILE A 89 0.75 10.84 -1.83
C ILE A 89 1.80 9.80 -1.41
N LEU A 90 1.36 8.60 -1.09
CA LEU A 90 2.25 7.56 -0.61
C LEU A 90 3.26 7.15 -1.68
N LYS A 91 2.81 7.04 -2.92
CA LYS A 91 3.67 6.70 -4.05
C LYS A 91 4.83 7.69 -4.18
N GLY A 92 4.58 8.98 -3.94
CA GLY A 92 5.60 10.02 -3.99
C GLY A 92 6.68 9.88 -2.93
N HIS A 93 6.47 9.09 -1.91
CA HIS A 93 7.42 8.89 -0.82
C HIS A 93 8.15 7.54 -0.89
N LEU A 94 7.87 6.72 -1.90
CA LEU A 94 8.56 5.44 -2.06
C LEU A 94 9.98 5.67 -2.57
N ASN A 95 10.90 4.83 -2.09
CA ASN A 95 12.30 4.88 -2.57
C ASN A 95 12.44 4.12 -3.89
N SER A 96 13.67 4.01 -4.37
CA SER A 96 13.96 3.34 -5.65
C SER A 96 13.58 1.86 -5.65
N GLU A 97 13.40 1.26 -4.50
CA GLU A 97 12.99 -0.13 -4.34
C GLU A 97 11.50 -0.27 -4.09
N CYS A 98 10.73 0.80 -4.29
CA CYS A 98 9.30 0.84 -4.07
C CYS A 98 8.91 0.54 -2.62
N ARG A 99 9.72 1.01 -1.67
CA ARG A 99 9.50 0.82 -0.24
C ARG A 99 9.45 2.16 0.49
N LEU A 100 8.81 2.13 1.65
CA LEU A 100 8.80 3.27 2.56
C LEU A 100 9.88 3.09 3.61
N GLY A 101 10.75 4.09 3.77
CA GLY A 101 11.60 4.18 4.94
C GLY A 101 10.79 4.56 6.17
N LYS A 102 11.36 4.38 7.37
CA LYS A 102 10.63 4.70 8.61
C LYS A 102 10.19 6.17 8.67
N LYS A 103 11.12 7.09 8.41
CA LYS A 103 10.81 8.53 8.43
C LYS A 103 9.82 8.90 7.35
N ASP A 104 10.05 8.38 6.14
CA ASP A 104 9.19 8.70 5.00
C ASP A 104 7.81 8.09 5.16
N GLY A 105 7.72 6.92 5.77
CA GLY A 105 6.45 6.29 6.06
C GLY A 105 5.58 7.13 6.97
N VAL A 106 6.16 7.66 8.05
CA VAL A 106 5.44 8.54 8.99
C VAL A 106 4.97 9.82 8.27
N LYS A 107 5.88 10.45 7.52
CA LYS A 107 5.53 11.67 6.76
C LYS A 107 4.42 11.42 5.76
N ALA A 108 4.53 10.32 5.02
CA ALA A 108 3.56 9.98 3.98
C ALA A 108 2.17 9.75 4.58
N ILE A 109 2.10 8.98 5.66
CA ILE A 109 0.83 8.72 6.32
C ILE A 109 0.24 9.99 6.91
N ASN A 110 1.06 10.85 7.51
CA ASN A 110 0.59 12.11 8.04
C ASN A 110 -0.01 13.01 6.94
N LYS A 111 0.62 13.05 5.77
CA LYS A 111 0.11 13.81 4.64
C LYS A 111 -1.19 13.21 4.08
N ALA A 112 -1.26 11.89 4.03
CA ALA A 112 -2.42 11.20 3.50
C ALA A 112 -3.58 11.13 4.49
N TYR A 113 -3.33 11.43 5.76
CA TYR A 113 -4.28 11.22 6.84
C TYR A 113 -5.65 11.83 6.59
N LYS A 114 -5.68 13.02 6.02
CA LYS A 114 -6.96 13.71 5.76
C LYS A 114 -7.83 13.00 4.73
N TYR A 115 -7.26 12.07 3.97
CA TYR A 115 -8.01 11.31 2.96
C TYR A 115 -8.39 9.91 3.48
N LEU A 116 -7.88 9.54 4.62
CA LEU A 116 -8.17 8.24 5.22
C LEU A 116 -9.40 8.33 6.11
#